data_52c2532d8783a85fe258a56551d8fc08
#
_entry.id   52c2532d8783a85fe258a56551d8fc08
#
_cell.length_a   1.000
_cell.length_b   1.000
_cell.length_c   1.000
_cell.angle_alpha   90.00
_cell.angle_beta   90.00
_cell.angle_gamma   90.00
#
_symmetry.space_group_name_H-M   'P 1'
#
loop_
_entity.id
_entity.type
_entity.pdbx_description
1 polymer ?
#
loop_
_entity_poly.entity_id
_entity_poly.type
_entity_poly.pdbx_seq_one_letter_code
_entity_poly.pdbx_strand_id
1 'polypeptide(L)'
;HFWETSVSEDNLATELLSTFPNMSIENMIECFELLVSTDEKKEKGITYTPREIKNQIINSLFSENDIPKVIDPACGCGAFLISAVEIMCGKYGLSYKEVIENYIFGIDIDEIAVRRAKVLLSLLAYLNGEGEISTFHLYVANALDSKFINKLKKTIGGFDYVVGNPPYVRYRNLSDEQKNNYMHWETSKGGNVDLYMPFFEVGLFLLKEKGTLGFISPNSYLQGINGRNLRNYLIKKGHPIQIVDFRNAQIFKSVTSYTCITFISTGVINPVIQYVRANEINSLSNYHFTTYKMDNFAHDEPWRM
;
A
#
# COMPACT_ATOMS: atom_id res chain seq x y z
N HIS A 1 -15.96 -5.65 -21.28
CA HIS A 1 -16.45 -4.62 -22.24
C HIS A 1 -16.70 -3.25 -21.57
N PHE A 2 -17.29 -3.19 -20.37
CA PHE A 2 -17.60 -1.93 -19.66
C PHE A 2 -16.34 -1.07 -19.40
N TRP A 3 -15.22 -1.69 -19.04
CA TRP A 3 -13.96 -1.01 -18.74
C TRP A 3 -13.09 -0.66 -19.95
N GLU A 4 -13.46 -1.16 -21.14
CA GLU A 4 -12.75 -0.94 -22.42
C GLU A 4 -13.37 0.20 -23.25
N THR A 5 -14.40 0.87 -22.72
CA THR A 5 -15.11 1.93 -23.43
C THR A 5 -14.37 3.26 -23.37
N SER A 6 -14.60 4.14 -24.33
CA SER A 6 -14.10 5.53 -24.37
C SER A 6 -14.89 6.49 -23.44
N VAL A 7 -15.75 5.96 -22.57
CA VAL A 7 -16.56 6.73 -21.61
C VAL A 7 -15.66 7.25 -20.49
N SER A 8 -15.85 8.51 -20.09
CA SER A 8 -15.08 9.10 -18.99
C SER A 8 -15.36 8.43 -17.66
N GLU A 9 -14.41 8.50 -16.73
CA GLU A 9 -14.54 7.93 -15.40
C GLU A 9 -15.73 8.52 -14.63
N ASP A 10 -16.01 9.82 -14.79
CA ASP A 10 -17.15 10.49 -14.16
C ASP A 10 -18.49 10.03 -14.70
N ASN A 11 -18.61 9.81 -16.01
CA ASN A 11 -19.81 9.22 -16.59
C ASN A 11 -20.05 7.79 -16.11
N LEU A 12 -19.01 7.00 -15.97
CA LEU A 12 -19.09 5.65 -15.39
C LEU A 12 -19.52 5.70 -13.91
N ALA A 13 -19.01 6.65 -13.15
CA ALA A 13 -19.38 6.84 -11.73
C ALA A 13 -20.86 7.22 -11.61
N THR A 14 -21.36 8.15 -12.43
CA THR A 14 -22.77 8.56 -12.44
C THR A 14 -23.71 7.45 -12.91
N GLU A 15 -23.30 6.63 -13.87
CA GLU A 15 -24.05 5.46 -14.33
C GLU A 15 -24.13 4.39 -13.21
N LEU A 16 -23.04 4.14 -12.50
CA LEU A 16 -23.02 3.23 -11.34
C LEU A 16 -23.96 3.71 -10.24
N LEU A 17 -23.94 5.01 -9.90
CA LEU A 17 -24.85 5.59 -8.91
C LEU A 17 -26.32 5.42 -9.30
N SER A 18 -26.65 5.66 -10.58
CA SER A 18 -28.03 5.51 -11.08
C SER A 18 -28.48 4.05 -11.06
N THR A 19 -27.57 3.12 -11.32
CA THR A 19 -27.87 1.68 -11.39
C THR A 19 -27.94 1.02 -10.01
N PHE A 20 -27.11 1.49 -9.07
CA PHE A 20 -26.96 0.93 -7.72
C PHE A 20 -27.05 2.01 -6.63
N PRO A 21 -28.19 2.73 -6.49
CA PRO A 21 -28.30 3.93 -5.66
C PRO A 21 -28.09 3.67 -4.16
N ASN A 22 -28.21 2.44 -3.70
CA ASN A 22 -28.07 2.06 -2.29
C ASN A 22 -26.76 1.29 -1.99
N MET A 23 -25.86 1.15 -2.96
CA MET A 23 -24.60 0.42 -2.77
C MET A 23 -23.57 1.35 -2.12
N SER A 24 -22.96 0.90 -1.02
CA SER A 24 -21.86 1.63 -0.40
C SER A 24 -20.60 1.56 -1.24
N ILE A 25 -19.71 2.54 -1.08
CA ILE A 25 -18.40 2.53 -1.77
C ILE A 25 -17.59 1.27 -1.44
N GLU A 26 -17.64 0.79 -0.20
CA GLU A 26 -16.95 -0.43 0.21
C GLU A 26 -17.49 -1.67 -0.52
N ASN A 27 -18.81 -1.79 -0.66
CA ASN A 27 -19.42 -2.88 -1.43
C ASN A 27 -19.04 -2.82 -2.91
N MET A 28 -18.88 -1.62 -3.47
CA MET A 28 -18.40 -1.46 -4.86
C MET A 28 -16.94 -1.87 -5.01
N ILE A 29 -16.08 -1.53 -4.05
CA ILE A 29 -14.69 -2.00 -3.98
C ILE A 29 -14.67 -3.53 -3.97
N GLU A 30 -15.44 -4.17 -3.08
CA GLU A 30 -15.54 -5.63 -3.00
C GLU A 30 -16.04 -6.24 -4.32
N CYS A 31 -17.07 -5.65 -4.95
CA CYS A 31 -17.55 -6.10 -6.25
C CYS A 31 -16.47 -6.01 -7.32
N PHE A 32 -15.73 -4.90 -7.40
CA PHE A 32 -14.67 -4.75 -8.41
C PHE A 32 -13.52 -5.72 -8.20
N GLU A 33 -13.21 -6.06 -6.95
CA GLU A 33 -12.22 -7.08 -6.64
C GLU A 33 -12.71 -8.50 -6.95
N LEU A 34 -14.01 -8.77 -6.78
CA LEU A 34 -14.61 -10.05 -7.17
C LEU A 34 -14.63 -10.26 -8.68
N LEU A 35 -14.64 -9.19 -9.47
CA LEU A 35 -14.57 -9.26 -10.95
C LEU A 35 -13.18 -9.71 -11.46
N VAL A 36 -12.15 -9.66 -10.64
CA VAL A 36 -10.82 -10.19 -10.96
C VAL A 36 -10.86 -11.71 -10.78
N SER A 37 -10.55 -12.47 -11.82
CA SER A 37 -10.58 -13.93 -11.79
C SER A 37 -9.60 -14.50 -10.75
N THR A 38 -9.87 -15.72 -10.27
CA THR A 38 -9.00 -16.39 -9.29
C THR A 38 -7.59 -16.62 -9.83
N ASP A 39 -7.46 -16.86 -11.13
CA ASP A 39 -6.17 -17.10 -11.77
C ASP A 39 -5.39 -15.80 -11.92
N GLU A 40 -6.02 -14.69 -12.32
CA GLU A 40 -5.40 -13.37 -12.31
C GLU A 40 -4.97 -12.93 -10.90
N LYS A 41 -5.79 -13.19 -9.87
CA LYS A 41 -5.41 -12.91 -8.48
C LYS A 41 -4.14 -13.62 -8.06
N LYS A 42 -4.00 -14.91 -8.44
CA LYS A 42 -2.79 -15.70 -8.15
C LYS A 42 -1.59 -15.21 -8.94
N GLU A 43 -1.76 -14.91 -10.22
CA GLU A 43 -0.69 -14.45 -11.12
C GLU A 43 -0.18 -13.07 -10.71
N LYS A 44 -1.10 -12.13 -10.45
CA LYS A 44 -0.78 -10.75 -10.08
C LYS A 44 -0.54 -10.56 -8.57
N GLY A 45 -0.78 -11.59 -7.73
CA GLY A 45 -0.63 -11.53 -6.28
C GLY A 45 -1.62 -10.57 -5.58
N ILE A 46 -2.79 -10.35 -6.20
CA ILE A 46 -3.81 -9.43 -5.69
C ILE A 46 -4.46 -10.03 -4.44
N THR A 47 -4.45 -9.27 -3.36
CA THR A 47 -5.07 -9.65 -2.09
C THR A 47 -5.91 -8.50 -1.57
N TYR A 48 -7.20 -8.76 -1.31
CA TYR A 48 -8.11 -7.78 -0.71
C TYR A 48 -7.70 -7.44 0.74
N THR A 49 -7.61 -6.17 1.06
CA THR A 49 -7.31 -5.73 2.43
C THR A 49 -8.61 -5.30 3.13
N PRO A 50 -9.00 -5.94 4.24
CA PRO A 50 -10.18 -5.54 5.02
C PRO A 50 -10.15 -4.06 5.42
N ARG A 51 -11.32 -3.43 5.47
CA ARG A 51 -11.47 -1.99 5.78
C ARG A 51 -10.83 -1.61 7.12
N GLU A 52 -11.00 -2.46 8.12
CA GLU A 52 -10.46 -2.25 9.47
C GLU A 52 -8.94 -2.13 9.45
N ILE A 53 -8.25 -2.94 8.63
CA ILE A 53 -6.79 -2.90 8.50
C ILE A 53 -6.35 -1.63 7.77
N LYS A 54 -7.01 -1.28 6.66
CA LYS A 54 -6.72 -0.04 5.92
C LYS A 54 -6.86 1.16 6.84
N ASN A 55 -7.99 1.25 7.55
CA ASN A 55 -8.25 2.34 8.49
C ASN A 55 -7.27 2.36 9.65
N GLN A 56 -6.87 1.20 10.20
CA GLN A 56 -5.86 1.12 11.23
C GLN A 56 -4.53 1.70 10.74
N ILE A 57 -4.07 1.30 9.55
CA ILE A 57 -2.82 1.80 8.97
C ILE A 57 -2.89 3.31 8.77
N ILE A 58 -3.94 3.80 8.09
CA ILE A 58 -4.07 5.23 7.77
C ILE A 58 -4.20 6.08 9.03
N ASN A 59 -5.07 5.71 9.98
CA ASN A 59 -5.25 6.45 11.23
C ASN A 59 -3.96 6.51 12.07
N SER A 60 -3.12 5.47 11.99
CA SER A 60 -1.85 5.41 12.73
C SER A 60 -0.77 6.34 12.15
N LEU A 61 -0.95 6.76 10.90
CA LEU A 61 0.03 7.61 10.20
C LEU A 61 -0.28 9.10 10.34
N PHE A 62 -1.56 9.49 10.27
CA PHE A 62 -1.91 10.90 10.13
C PHE A 62 -1.73 11.69 11.43
N SER A 63 -0.82 12.67 11.39
CA SER A 63 -0.61 13.66 12.45
C SER A 63 -1.66 14.79 12.38
N GLU A 64 -1.73 15.64 13.40
CA GLU A 64 -2.74 16.72 13.46
C GLU A 64 -2.33 18.00 12.71
N ASN A 65 -1.07 18.16 12.34
CA ASN A 65 -0.52 19.48 12.01
C ASN A 65 -0.39 19.81 10.53
N ASP A 66 -0.31 18.81 9.63
CA ASP A 66 -0.07 19.05 8.20
C ASP A 66 -0.91 18.11 7.34
N ILE A 67 -1.43 18.63 6.23
CA ILE A 67 -2.15 17.83 5.24
C ILE A 67 -1.13 17.02 4.42
N PRO A 68 -1.10 15.69 4.55
CA PRO A 68 -0.05 14.88 3.96
C PRO A 68 -0.32 14.53 2.50
N LYS A 69 0.74 14.41 1.69
CA LYS A 69 0.69 13.69 0.41
C LYS A 69 0.86 12.20 0.66
N VAL A 70 -0.09 11.43 0.18
CA VAL A 70 -0.16 9.96 0.35
C VAL A 70 0.01 9.27 -0.99
N ILE A 71 0.83 8.22 -1.05
CA ILE A 71 0.94 7.36 -2.23
C ILE A 71 0.79 5.89 -1.88
N ASP A 72 0.08 5.16 -2.75
CA ASP A 72 0.09 3.69 -2.78
C ASP A 72 0.81 3.23 -4.06
N PRO A 73 1.98 2.57 -3.97
CA PRO A 73 2.76 2.14 -5.13
C PRO A 73 2.23 0.86 -5.79
N ALA A 74 1.14 0.26 -5.28
CA ALA A 74 0.45 -0.90 -5.85
C ALA A 74 -1.06 -0.76 -5.58
N CYS A 75 -1.66 0.35 -6.05
CA CYS A 75 -2.94 0.83 -5.56
C CYS A 75 -4.15 -0.04 -5.95
N GLY A 76 -4.03 -0.91 -6.94
CA GLY A 76 -5.16 -1.70 -7.43
C GLY A 76 -6.36 -0.82 -7.80
N CYS A 77 -7.54 -1.18 -7.31
CA CYS A 77 -8.74 -0.36 -7.46
C CYS A 77 -8.84 0.82 -6.46
N GLY A 78 -7.78 1.16 -5.76
CA GLY A 78 -7.70 2.35 -4.92
C GLY A 78 -8.22 2.19 -3.48
N ALA A 79 -8.36 0.99 -2.97
CA ALA A 79 -8.97 0.75 -1.66
C ALA A 79 -8.27 1.48 -0.48
N PHE A 80 -6.93 1.53 -0.46
CA PHE A 80 -6.17 2.32 0.52
C PHE A 80 -6.34 3.82 0.29
N LEU A 81 -6.35 4.25 -0.97
CA LEU A 81 -6.50 5.66 -1.34
C LEU A 81 -7.87 6.20 -0.93
N ILE A 82 -8.95 5.43 -1.12
CA ILE A 82 -10.30 5.77 -0.68
C ILE A 82 -10.35 5.94 0.84
N SER A 83 -9.79 4.99 1.60
CA SER A 83 -9.70 5.12 3.06
C SER A 83 -8.89 6.35 3.49
N ALA A 84 -7.81 6.69 2.77
CA ALA A 84 -7.03 7.89 3.03
C ALA A 84 -7.86 9.16 2.78
N VAL A 85 -8.60 9.24 1.67
CA VAL A 85 -9.50 10.37 1.35
C VAL A 85 -10.53 10.56 2.44
N GLU A 86 -11.29 9.51 2.81
CA GLU A 86 -12.34 9.58 3.85
C GLU A 86 -11.78 10.12 5.18
N ILE A 87 -10.63 9.58 5.61
CA ILE A 87 -10.00 9.98 6.87
C ILE A 87 -9.45 11.41 6.79
N MET A 88 -8.85 11.81 5.67
CA MET A 88 -8.33 13.16 5.47
C MET A 88 -9.46 14.20 5.46
N CYS A 89 -10.54 13.95 4.75
CA CYS A 89 -11.70 14.84 4.74
C CYS A 89 -12.26 15.03 6.16
N GLY A 90 -12.46 13.94 6.90
CA GLY A 90 -12.95 14.00 8.27
C GLY A 90 -11.99 14.70 9.24
N LYS A 91 -10.68 14.51 9.07
CA LYS A 91 -9.66 15.03 9.99
C LYS A 91 -9.30 16.49 9.73
N TYR A 92 -9.17 16.86 8.46
CA TYR A 92 -8.67 18.19 8.08
C TYR A 92 -9.78 19.13 7.60
N GLY A 93 -11.04 18.66 7.50
CA GLY A 93 -12.18 19.48 7.03
C GLY A 93 -12.09 19.87 5.56
N LEU A 94 -11.37 19.10 4.75
CA LEU A 94 -11.21 19.34 3.32
C LEU A 94 -12.35 18.68 2.52
N SER A 95 -12.60 19.19 1.31
CA SER A 95 -13.49 18.54 0.37
C SER A 95 -12.86 17.28 -0.22
N TYR A 96 -13.68 16.31 -0.62
CA TYR A 96 -13.22 15.08 -1.27
C TYR A 96 -12.45 15.38 -2.54
N LYS A 97 -12.97 16.31 -3.35
CA LYS A 97 -12.33 16.79 -4.58
C LYS A 97 -10.94 17.36 -4.29
N GLU A 98 -10.82 18.27 -3.32
CA GLU A 98 -9.54 18.87 -2.95
C GLU A 98 -8.51 17.83 -2.51
N VAL A 99 -8.92 16.85 -1.71
CA VAL A 99 -8.04 15.77 -1.24
C VAL A 99 -7.59 14.91 -2.41
N ILE A 100 -8.50 14.47 -3.28
CA ILE A 100 -8.20 13.61 -4.42
C ILE A 100 -7.26 14.32 -5.41
N GLU A 101 -7.54 15.59 -5.72
CA GLU A 101 -6.79 16.34 -6.73
C GLU A 101 -5.38 16.78 -6.29
N ASN A 102 -5.11 16.89 -4.98
CA ASN A 102 -3.86 17.50 -4.51
C ASN A 102 -2.99 16.57 -3.65
N TYR A 103 -3.58 15.58 -2.97
CA TYR A 103 -2.87 14.86 -1.90
C TYR A 103 -2.80 13.35 -2.11
N ILE A 104 -3.60 12.78 -3.04
CA ILE A 104 -3.71 11.34 -3.26
C ILE A 104 -3.00 10.93 -4.54
N PHE A 105 -2.10 9.96 -4.41
CA PHE A 105 -1.28 9.43 -5.50
C PHE A 105 -1.34 7.91 -5.52
N GLY A 106 -1.31 7.31 -6.71
CA GLY A 106 -1.30 5.86 -6.85
C GLY A 106 -0.52 5.39 -8.08
N ILE A 107 0.05 4.22 -8.00
CA ILE A 107 0.69 3.54 -9.11
C ILE A 107 0.12 2.12 -9.18
N ASP A 108 -0.23 1.67 -10.35
CA ASP A 108 -0.46 0.25 -10.62
C ASP A 108 -0.03 -0.10 -12.04
N ILE A 109 0.38 -1.34 -12.25
CA ILE A 109 0.76 -1.83 -13.57
C ILE A 109 -0.48 -2.16 -14.43
N ASP A 110 -1.62 -2.40 -13.79
CA ASP A 110 -2.88 -2.76 -14.42
C ASP A 110 -3.71 -1.51 -14.75
N GLU A 111 -3.83 -1.20 -16.03
CA GLU A 111 -4.61 -0.06 -16.51
C GLU A 111 -6.08 -0.14 -16.10
N ILE A 112 -6.67 -1.34 -16.08
CA ILE A 112 -8.07 -1.54 -15.69
C ILE A 112 -8.22 -1.26 -14.18
N ALA A 113 -7.28 -1.68 -13.36
CA ALA A 113 -7.28 -1.39 -11.93
C ALA A 113 -7.19 0.11 -11.66
N VAL A 114 -6.28 0.82 -12.32
CA VAL A 114 -6.15 2.29 -12.22
C VAL A 114 -7.43 2.99 -12.66
N ARG A 115 -8.06 2.54 -13.75
CA ARG A 115 -9.33 3.11 -14.21
C ARG A 115 -10.45 2.89 -13.19
N ARG A 116 -10.54 1.69 -12.60
CA ARG A 116 -11.49 1.40 -11.51
C ARG A 116 -11.26 2.32 -10.31
N ALA A 117 -10.00 2.55 -9.93
CA ALA A 117 -9.65 3.45 -8.84
C ALA A 117 -10.15 4.88 -9.10
N LYS A 118 -9.96 5.40 -10.31
CA LYS A 118 -10.48 6.73 -10.69
C LYS A 118 -12.01 6.80 -10.60
N VAL A 119 -12.72 5.80 -11.15
CA VAL A 119 -14.18 5.71 -11.07
C VAL A 119 -14.66 5.69 -9.62
N LEU A 120 -14.01 4.91 -8.75
CA LEU A 120 -14.37 4.83 -7.34
C LEU A 120 -14.11 6.14 -6.58
N LEU A 121 -13.03 6.85 -6.91
CA LEU A 121 -12.72 8.16 -6.32
C LEU A 121 -13.71 9.23 -6.80
N SER A 122 -14.09 9.25 -8.10
CA SER A 122 -15.16 10.11 -8.61
C SER A 122 -16.49 9.82 -7.91
N LEU A 123 -16.83 8.53 -7.78
CA LEU A 123 -18.02 8.08 -7.09
C LEU A 123 -18.06 8.56 -5.63
N LEU A 124 -16.91 8.47 -4.94
CA LEU A 124 -16.80 8.94 -3.56
C LEU A 124 -17.08 10.45 -3.43
N ALA A 125 -16.59 11.27 -4.37
CA ALA A 125 -16.89 12.70 -4.40
C ALA A 125 -18.39 12.97 -4.67
N TYR A 126 -18.98 12.29 -5.64
CA TYR A 126 -20.42 12.43 -5.95
C TYR A 126 -21.31 12.00 -4.79
N LEU A 127 -21.02 10.91 -4.11
CA LEU A 127 -21.77 10.45 -2.92
C LEU A 127 -21.75 11.46 -1.77
N ASN A 128 -20.74 12.34 -1.76
CA ASN A 128 -20.60 13.40 -0.77
C ASN A 128 -21.06 14.79 -1.30
N GLY A 129 -21.82 14.82 -2.41
CA GLY A 129 -22.42 16.02 -2.97
C GLY A 129 -21.45 16.93 -3.71
N GLU A 130 -20.29 16.42 -4.09
CA GLU A 130 -19.27 17.17 -4.84
C GLU A 130 -19.33 16.80 -6.35
N GLY A 131 -18.73 17.65 -7.19
CA GLY A 131 -18.76 17.46 -8.64
C GLY A 131 -17.56 16.69 -9.18
N GLU A 132 -17.38 16.77 -10.50
CA GLU A 132 -16.36 16.11 -11.28
C GLU A 132 -14.93 16.36 -10.75
N ILE A 133 -14.13 15.32 -10.72
CA ILE A 133 -12.69 15.37 -10.41
C ILE A 133 -11.92 15.75 -11.67
N SER A 134 -11.23 16.88 -11.63
CA SER A 134 -10.50 17.41 -12.80
C SER A 134 -9.13 16.76 -12.98
N THR A 135 -8.51 16.28 -11.91
CA THR A 135 -7.16 15.74 -11.95
C THR A 135 -6.99 14.52 -11.04
N PHE A 136 -6.46 13.45 -11.60
CA PHE A 136 -6.05 12.27 -10.84
C PHE A 136 -4.54 12.06 -10.94
N HIS A 137 -3.87 11.87 -9.82
CA HIS A 137 -2.46 11.48 -9.77
C HIS A 137 -2.31 9.94 -9.66
N LEU A 138 -3.03 9.23 -10.51
CA LEU A 138 -2.98 7.78 -10.62
C LEU A 138 -2.27 7.38 -11.92
N TYR A 139 -1.22 6.60 -11.80
CA TYR A 139 -0.30 6.29 -12.90
C TYR A 139 -0.36 4.80 -13.26
N VAL A 140 -0.56 4.51 -14.55
CA VAL A 140 -0.36 3.16 -15.10
C VAL A 140 1.13 2.98 -15.35
N ALA A 141 1.83 2.33 -14.42
CA ALA A 141 3.27 2.16 -14.47
C ALA A 141 3.75 1.01 -13.58
N ASN A 142 4.94 0.50 -13.87
CA ASN A 142 5.60 -0.43 -12.97
C ASN A 142 6.32 0.33 -11.84
N ALA A 143 5.87 0.18 -10.61
CA ALA A 143 6.51 0.80 -9.44
C ALA A 143 7.94 0.30 -9.18
N LEU A 144 8.36 -0.80 -9.79
CA LEU A 144 9.75 -1.28 -9.73
C LEU A 144 10.63 -0.73 -10.86
N ASP A 145 10.08 0.06 -11.79
CA ASP A 145 10.89 0.82 -12.75
C ASP A 145 11.58 2.01 -12.05
N SER A 146 12.85 1.85 -11.79
CA SER A 146 13.67 2.88 -11.11
C SER A 146 13.70 4.22 -11.83
N LYS A 147 13.59 4.26 -13.17
CA LYS A 147 13.57 5.51 -13.95
C LYS A 147 12.27 6.26 -13.70
N PHE A 148 11.14 5.55 -13.74
CA PHE A 148 9.82 6.13 -13.45
C PHE A 148 9.76 6.66 -12.01
N ILE A 149 10.16 5.86 -11.03
CA ILE A 149 10.14 6.22 -9.60
C ILE A 149 11.04 7.42 -9.29
N ASN A 150 12.25 7.47 -9.87
CA ASN A 150 13.14 8.61 -9.73
C ASN A 150 12.53 9.91 -10.32
N LYS A 151 11.91 9.81 -11.51
CA LYS A 151 11.22 10.95 -12.14
C LYS A 151 10.06 11.42 -11.28
N LEU A 152 9.22 10.51 -10.80
CA LEU A 152 8.07 10.81 -9.95
C LEU A 152 8.50 11.53 -8.67
N LYS A 153 9.47 10.97 -7.93
CA LYS A 153 9.99 11.59 -6.71
C LYS A 153 10.57 12.99 -6.98
N LYS A 154 11.33 13.16 -8.05
CA LYS A 154 11.89 14.45 -8.42
C LYS A 154 10.82 15.49 -8.75
N THR A 155 9.73 15.08 -9.41
CA THR A 155 8.63 15.96 -9.81
C THR A 155 7.77 16.38 -8.61
N ILE A 156 7.46 15.44 -7.71
CA ILE A 156 6.51 15.67 -6.59
C ILE A 156 7.24 16.18 -5.32
N GLY A 157 8.54 15.92 -5.19
CA GLY A 157 9.34 16.24 -4.01
C GLY A 157 9.27 15.17 -2.89
N GLY A 158 8.63 14.03 -3.17
CA GLY A 158 8.40 12.94 -2.23
C GLY A 158 7.06 13.02 -1.49
N PHE A 159 6.77 12.01 -0.67
CA PHE A 159 5.51 11.79 -0.01
C PHE A 159 5.67 11.76 1.51
N ASP A 160 4.66 12.23 2.22
CA ASP A 160 4.62 12.17 3.68
C ASP A 160 4.31 10.75 4.13
N TYR A 161 3.40 10.07 3.42
CA TYR A 161 3.07 8.68 3.71
C TYR A 161 3.08 7.82 2.44
N VAL A 162 3.66 6.64 2.58
CA VAL A 162 3.58 5.55 1.59
C VAL A 162 2.82 4.41 2.23
N VAL A 163 1.67 4.07 1.67
CA VAL A 163 0.76 3.06 2.22
C VAL A 163 0.46 1.99 1.18
N GLY A 164 -0.04 0.85 1.59
CA GLY A 164 -0.53 -0.14 0.65
C GLY A 164 -0.34 -1.58 1.09
N ASN A 165 -0.76 -2.46 0.19
CA ASN A 165 -0.61 -3.91 0.27
C ASN A 165 0.14 -4.39 -0.99
N PRO A 166 1.48 -4.42 -0.99
CA PRO A 166 2.28 -4.83 -2.15
C PRO A 166 1.93 -6.25 -2.63
N PRO A 167 2.08 -6.56 -3.93
CA PRO A 167 1.65 -7.83 -4.51
C PRO A 167 2.43 -9.06 -3.99
N TYR A 168 1.73 -10.15 -3.60
CA TYR A 168 2.30 -11.38 -3.03
C TYR A 168 2.64 -12.41 -4.11
N VAL A 169 3.53 -12.06 -5.04
CA VAL A 169 3.99 -12.97 -6.10
C VAL A 169 5.33 -13.59 -5.71
N ARG A 170 5.39 -14.94 -5.73
CA ARG A 170 6.64 -15.65 -5.51
C ARG A 170 7.57 -15.49 -6.71
N TYR A 171 8.88 -15.37 -6.46
CA TYR A 171 9.91 -15.20 -7.50
C TYR A 171 9.77 -16.16 -8.68
N ARG A 172 9.48 -17.45 -8.42
CA ARG A 172 9.32 -18.47 -9.46
C ARG A 172 8.18 -18.22 -10.45
N ASN A 173 7.21 -17.39 -10.04
CA ASN A 173 6.03 -17.05 -10.84
C ASN A 173 6.18 -15.73 -11.59
N LEU A 174 7.31 -15.02 -11.42
CA LEU A 174 7.60 -13.77 -12.11
C LEU A 174 8.01 -14.05 -13.56
N SER A 175 7.56 -13.22 -14.50
CA SER A 175 8.05 -13.20 -15.87
C SER A 175 9.52 -12.71 -15.91
N ASP A 176 10.21 -12.96 -17.02
CA ASP A 176 11.60 -12.52 -17.16
C ASP A 176 11.73 -10.99 -17.19
N GLU A 177 10.74 -10.30 -17.75
CA GLU A 177 10.65 -8.84 -17.72
C GLU A 177 10.50 -8.31 -16.27
N GLN A 178 9.61 -8.91 -15.49
CA GLN A 178 9.43 -8.57 -14.08
C GLN A 178 10.72 -8.82 -13.30
N LYS A 179 11.41 -9.95 -13.54
CA LYS A 179 12.72 -10.23 -12.91
C LYS A 179 13.77 -9.20 -13.25
N ASN A 180 13.82 -8.72 -14.49
CA ASN A 180 14.78 -7.69 -14.91
C ASN A 180 14.57 -6.36 -14.18
N ASN A 181 13.33 -5.89 -14.07
CA ASN A 181 12.97 -4.66 -13.33
C ASN A 181 13.25 -4.78 -11.83
N TYR A 182 12.99 -5.93 -11.29
CA TYR A 182 13.13 -6.30 -9.89
C TYR A 182 14.60 -6.34 -9.42
N MET A 183 15.54 -6.84 -10.24
CA MET A 183 16.95 -7.03 -9.86
C MET A 183 17.75 -5.73 -9.63
N HIS A 184 17.20 -4.57 -9.98
CA HIS A 184 17.84 -3.28 -9.74
C HIS A 184 17.81 -2.86 -8.26
N TRP A 185 16.86 -3.38 -7.48
CA TRP A 185 16.69 -3.03 -6.07
C TRP A 185 17.62 -3.85 -5.17
N GLU A 186 18.23 -3.21 -4.16
CA GLU A 186 19.19 -3.86 -3.24
C GLU A 186 18.54 -5.03 -2.52
N THR A 187 17.28 -4.89 -2.13
CA THR A 187 16.49 -5.92 -1.43
C THR A 187 16.27 -7.19 -2.25
N SER A 188 16.45 -7.14 -3.56
CA SER A 188 16.20 -8.25 -4.49
C SER A 188 17.47 -8.93 -5.01
N LYS A 189 18.66 -8.36 -4.75
CA LYS A 189 19.92 -8.86 -5.31
C LYS A 189 20.26 -10.27 -4.81
N GLY A 190 20.56 -11.16 -5.75
CA GLY A 190 21.15 -12.47 -5.44
C GLY A 190 20.22 -13.48 -4.78
N GLY A 191 18.91 -13.33 -4.86
CA GLY A 191 17.98 -14.27 -4.22
C GLY A 191 16.66 -14.46 -4.93
N ASN A 192 15.97 -15.55 -4.58
CA ASN A 192 14.59 -15.83 -4.97
C ASN A 192 13.63 -15.09 -4.02
N VAL A 193 13.61 -13.76 -4.13
CA VAL A 193 12.89 -12.88 -3.21
C VAL A 193 11.47 -12.65 -3.73
N ASP A 194 10.45 -12.72 -2.88
CA ASP A 194 9.07 -12.48 -3.27
C ASP A 194 8.84 -10.99 -3.63
N LEU A 195 7.94 -10.73 -4.59
CA LEU A 195 7.76 -9.43 -5.24
C LEU A 195 7.46 -8.26 -4.27
N TYR A 196 6.82 -8.52 -3.14
CA TYR A 196 6.49 -7.47 -2.16
C TYR A 196 7.72 -6.85 -1.48
N MET A 197 8.86 -7.57 -1.41
CA MET A 197 10.03 -7.12 -0.66
C MET A 197 10.70 -5.86 -1.25
N PRO A 198 10.95 -5.74 -2.58
CA PRO A 198 11.48 -4.52 -3.17
C PRO A 198 10.54 -3.31 -3.04
N PHE A 199 9.23 -3.51 -2.82
CA PHE A 199 8.32 -2.40 -2.55
C PHE A 199 8.66 -1.67 -1.25
N PHE A 200 9.26 -2.32 -0.24
CA PHE A 200 9.78 -1.62 0.94
C PHE A 200 10.88 -0.62 0.56
N GLU A 201 11.80 -1.01 -0.30
CA GLU A 201 12.86 -0.13 -0.78
C GLU A 201 12.30 1.02 -1.62
N VAL A 202 11.37 0.74 -2.54
CA VAL A 202 10.64 1.75 -3.32
C VAL A 202 9.88 2.70 -2.39
N GLY A 203 9.14 2.17 -1.43
CA GLY A 203 8.37 2.98 -0.49
C GLY A 203 9.26 3.93 0.32
N LEU A 204 10.34 3.41 0.90
CA LEU A 204 11.31 4.23 1.64
C LEU A 204 11.99 5.27 0.74
N PHE A 205 12.26 4.93 -0.51
CA PHE A 205 12.81 5.88 -1.47
C PHE A 205 11.80 7.01 -1.80
N LEU A 206 10.52 6.71 -1.95
CA LEU A 206 9.49 7.70 -2.25
C LEU A 206 9.20 8.67 -1.11
N LEU A 207 9.46 8.30 0.13
CA LEU A 207 9.22 9.16 1.30
C LEU A 207 10.07 10.44 1.26
N LYS A 208 9.50 11.52 1.80
CA LYS A 208 10.24 12.70 2.26
C LYS A 208 11.08 12.35 3.48
N GLU A 209 11.96 13.27 3.87
CA GLU A 209 12.51 13.27 5.22
C GLU A 209 11.37 13.41 6.25
N LYS A 210 11.38 12.59 7.29
CA LYS A 210 10.31 12.47 8.32
C LYS A 210 8.98 11.88 7.81
N GLY A 211 8.95 11.29 6.63
CA GLY A 211 7.81 10.53 6.15
C GLY A 211 7.72 9.15 6.81
N THR A 212 6.58 8.50 6.68
CA THR A 212 6.36 7.15 7.23
C THR A 212 5.75 6.22 6.18
N LEU A 213 6.32 5.00 6.11
CA LEU A 213 5.76 3.89 5.36
C LEU A 213 4.84 3.08 6.27
N GLY A 214 3.67 2.68 5.76
CA GLY A 214 2.74 1.77 6.43
C GLY A 214 2.25 0.70 5.47
N PHE A 215 2.89 -0.48 5.48
CA PHE A 215 2.53 -1.61 4.62
C PHE A 215 1.93 -2.76 5.40
N ILE A 216 0.92 -3.43 4.81
CA ILE A 216 0.58 -4.79 5.17
C ILE A 216 1.23 -5.73 4.17
N SER A 217 1.89 -6.78 4.64
CA SER A 217 2.62 -7.72 3.79
C SER A 217 2.70 -9.10 4.45
N PRO A 218 3.13 -10.16 3.71
CA PRO A 218 3.49 -11.43 4.35
C PRO A 218 4.59 -11.21 5.40
N ASN A 219 4.44 -11.86 6.55
CA ASN A 219 5.44 -11.79 7.63
C ASN A 219 6.67 -12.69 7.37
N SER A 220 6.68 -13.43 6.27
CA SER A 220 7.76 -14.35 5.91
C SER A 220 9.14 -13.68 5.80
N TYR A 221 9.19 -12.37 5.54
CA TYR A 221 10.48 -11.65 5.52
C TYR A 221 11.15 -11.58 6.90
N LEU A 222 10.38 -11.70 7.99
CA LEU A 222 10.94 -11.64 9.35
C LEU A 222 11.86 -12.83 9.64
N GLN A 223 11.46 -14.03 9.22
CA GLN A 223 12.16 -15.27 9.59
C GLN A 223 12.64 -16.08 8.37
N GLY A 224 12.03 -15.89 7.20
CA GLY A 224 12.37 -16.63 6.00
C GLY A 224 13.77 -16.30 5.47
N ILE A 225 14.42 -17.29 4.85
CA ILE A 225 15.73 -17.10 4.22
C ILE A 225 15.68 -16.08 3.09
N ASN A 226 14.57 -16.03 2.35
CA ASN A 226 14.36 -15.10 1.25
C ASN A 226 14.22 -13.64 1.73
N GLY A 227 13.88 -13.41 3.01
CA GLY A 227 13.77 -12.07 3.62
C GLY A 227 15.10 -11.45 4.03
N ARG A 228 16.22 -12.17 3.92
CA ARG A 228 17.54 -11.74 4.37
C ARG A 228 17.94 -10.37 3.83
N ASN A 229 17.81 -10.17 2.53
CA ASN A 229 18.24 -8.91 1.92
C ASN A 229 17.39 -7.71 2.40
N LEU A 230 16.08 -7.92 2.56
CA LEU A 230 15.21 -6.88 3.12
C LEU A 230 15.60 -6.57 4.57
N ARG A 231 15.82 -7.57 5.43
CA ARG A 231 16.25 -7.35 6.81
C ARG A 231 17.58 -6.59 6.88
N ASN A 232 18.58 -7.01 6.11
CA ASN A 232 19.88 -6.33 6.03
C ASN A 232 19.75 -4.88 5.55
N TYR A 233 18.91 -4.64 4.54
CA TYR A 233 18.63 -3.32 4.05
C TYR A 233 17.99 -2.43 5.13
N LEU A 234 17.00 -2.94 5.87
CA LEU A 234 16.34 -2.20 6.95
C LEU A 234 17.29 -1.92 8.12
N ILE A 235 18.13 -2.88 8.53
CA ILE A 235 19.17 -2.68 9.55
C ILE A 235 20.15 -1.58 9.10
N LYS A 236 20.64 -1.65 7.86
CA LYS A 236 21.55 -0.67 7.28
C LYS A 236 20.97 0.76 7.27
N LYS A 237 19.65 0.90 7.02
CA LYS A 237 18.96 2.18 7.08
C LYS A 237 18.84 2.74 8.50
N GLY A 238 18.75 1.88 9.51
CA GLY A 238 18.71 2.27 10.92
C GLY A 238 17.48 3.10 11.32
N HIS A 239 16.43 3.09 10.50
CA HIS A 239 15.17 3.76 10.83
C HIS A 239 14.37 2.96 11.85
N PRO A 240 13.62 3.60 12.78
CA PRO A 240 12.74 2.89 13.69
C PRO A 240 11.65 2.14 12.93
N ILE A 241 11.43 0.89 13.33
CA ILE A 241 10.45 -0.01 12.74
C ILE A 241 9.45 -0.42 13.80
N GLN A 242 8.16 -0.40 13.45
CA GLN A 242 7.11 -0.94 14.30
C GLN A 242 6.36 -2.03 13.53
N ILE A 243 6.19 -3.21 14.15
CA ILE A 243 5.61 -4.40 13.51
C ILE A 243 4.48 -4.94 14.37
N VAL A 244 3.30 -5.08 13.75
CA VAL A 244 2.15 -5.80 14.28
C VAL A 244 2.02 -7.10 13.51
N ASP A 245 2.41 -8.22 14.12
CA ASP A 245 2.45 -9.54 13.47
C ASP A 245 1.21 -10.36 13.86
N PHE A 246 0.36 -10.61 12.89
CA PHE A 246 -0.90 -11.35 13.08
C PHE A 246 -0.73 -12.88 13.03
N ARG A 247 0.44 -13.38 12.87
CA ARG A 247 0.86 -14.81 12.79
C ARG A 247 -0.22 -15.81 12.38
N ASN A 248 -1.12 -16.16 13.32
CA ASN A 248 -2.12 -17.21 13.13
C ASN A 248 -3.55 -16.66 12.98
N ALA A 249 -3.75 -15.36 13.14
CA ALA A 249 -5.05 -14.75 12.91
C ALA A 249 -5.27 -14.72 11.39
N GLN A 250 -6.31 -15.43 10.94
CA GLN A 250 -6.71 -15.45 9.54
C GLN A 250 -7.44 -14.14 9.20
N ILE A 251 -6.66 -13.05 9.08
CA ILE A 251 -7.17 -11.71 8.80
C ILE A 251 -7.73 -11.61 7.39
N PHE A 252 -7.19 -12.38 6.47
CA PHE A 252 -7.65 -12.47 5.10
C PHE A 252 -8.47 -13.75 4.90
N LYS A 253 -9.75 -13.62 4.53
CA LYS A 253 -10.65 -14.76 4.26
C LYS A 253 -10.19 -15.63 3.09
N SER A 254 -9.38 -15.09 2.18
CA SER A 254 -9.03 -15.71 0.90
C SER A 254 -7.56 -16.12 0.74
N VAL A 255 -6.68 -15.82 1.71
CA VAL A 255 -5.23 -16.07 1.58
C VAL A 255 -4.72 -16.80 2.82
N THR A 256 -3.95 -17.87 2.60
CA THR A 256 -3.29 -18.67 3.64
C THR A 256 -1.97 -18.04 4.14
N SER A 257 -1.65 -16.82 3.70
CA SER A 257 -0.42 -16.14 4.11
C SER A 257 -0.60 -15.46 5.46
N TYR A 258 0.29 -15.74 6.39
CA TYR A 258 0.42 -14.98 7.62
C TYR A 258 0.97 -13.59 7.30
N THR A 259 0.35 -12.55 7.83
CA THR A 259 0.67 -11.17 7.50
C THR A 259 1.08 -10.37 8.72
N CYS A 260 1.76 -9.26 8.46
CA CYS A 260 2.06 -8.24 9.45
C CYS A 260 1.86 -6.84 8.87
N ILE A 261 1.54 -5.89 9.73
CA ILE A 261 1.66 -4.46 9.40
C ILE A 261 3.04 -4.00 9.82
N THR A 262 3.73 -3.30 8.95
CA THR A 262 5.05 -2.74 9.20
C THR A 262 5.02 -1.24 8.97
N PHE A 263 5.36 -0.47 10.01
CA PHE A 263 5.59 0.97 9.91
C PHE A 263 7.09 1.26 9.98
N ILE A 264 7.58 2.16 9.12
CA ILE A 264 8.97 2.61 9.11
C ILE A 264 8.99 4.12 8.95
N SER A 265 9.53 4.84 9.93
CA SER A 265 9.60 6.31 9.91
C SER A 265 10.99 6.78 9.54
N THR A 266 11.10 7.65 8.53
CA THR A 266 12.36 8.26 8.10
C THR A 266 12.67 9.54 8.91
N GLY A 267 13.84 10.15 8.67
CA GLY A 267 14.24 11.40 9.34
C GLY A 267 14.84 11.26 10.73
N VAL A 268 14.71 10.09 11.35
CA VAL A 268 15.35 9.74 12.62
C VAL A 268 16.13 8.46 12.43
N ILE A 269 17.40 8.45 12.89
CA ILE A 269 18.19 7.23 12.99
C ILE A 269 18.04 6.72 14.41
N ASN A 270 17.22 5.72 14.57
CA ASN A 270 17.00 5.02 15.84
C ASN A 270 16.82 3.52 15.51
N PRO A 271 17.89 2.72 15.55
CA PRO A 271 17.89 1.33 15.10
C PRO A 271 17.18 0.41 16.10
N VAL A 272 15.88 0.62 16.25
CA VAL A 272 15.01 -0.20 17.11
C VAL A 272 13.87 -0.81 16.30
N ILE A 273 13.43 -1.99 16.73
CA ILE A 273 12.23 -2.67 16.26
C ILE A 273 11.28 -2.79 17.45
N GLN A 274 10.12 -2.19 17.32
CA GLN A 274 8.99 -2.41 18.22
C GLN A 274 8.11 -3.51 17.60
N TYR A 275 7.92 -4.60 18.33
CA TYR A 275 7.23 -5.78 17.82
C TYR A 275 6.13 -6.22 18.77
N VAL A 276 4.99 -6.58 18.21
CA VAL A 276 3.88 -7.21 18.94
C VAL A 276 3.27 -8.33 18.10
N ARG A 277 2.87 -9.41 18.77
CA ARG A 277 1.99 -10.44 18.20
C ARG A 277 0.55 -10.07 18.51
N ALA A 278 -0.27 -9.98 17.47
CA ALA A 278 -1.68 -9.63 17.60
C ALA A 278 -2.56 -10.74 17.07
N ASN A 279 -3.64 -11.04 17.79
CA ASN A 279 -4.67 -12.00 17.35
C ASN A 279 -5.87 -11.30 16.71
N GLU A 280 -5.97 -9.99 16.86
CA GLU A 280 -7.05 -9.16 16.37
C GLU A 280 -6.54 -7.79 15.95
N ILE A 281 -7.37 -7.06 15.18
CA ILE A 281 -7.08 -5.71 14.73
C ILE A 281 -7.48 -4.74 15.84
N ASN A 282 -6.53 -3.91 16.31
CA ASN A 282 -6.72 -2.91 17.34
C ASN A 282 -6.03 -1.60 16.99
N SER A 283 -6.37 -0.50 17.68
CA SER A 283 -5.56 0.73 17.61
C SER A 283 -4.13 0.44 18.07
N LEU A 284 -3.12 1.09 17.45
CA LEU A 284 -1.71 0.91 17.82
C LEU A 284 -1.45 1.22 19.30
N SER A 285 -2.19 2.17 19.89
CA SER A 285 -2.10 2.52 21.30
C SER A 285 -2.50 1.39 22.26
N ASN A 286 -3.27 0.42 21.79
CA ASN A 286 -3.77 -0.69 22.59
C ASN A 286 -2.84 -1.91 22.56
N TYR A 287 -1.76 -1.88 21.75
CA TYR A 287 -0.80 -2.96 21.71
C TYR A 287 0.37 -2.71 22.67
N HIS A 288 0.82 -3.76 23.32
CA HIS A 288 2.02 -3.75 24.16
C HIS A 288 3.23 -4.21 23.37
N PHE A 289 4.00 -3.26 22.84
CA PHE A 289 5.18 -3.57 22.02
C PHE A 289 6.40 -3.95 22.87
N THR A 290 7.09 -5.00 22.46
CA THR A 290 8.45 -5.29 22.93
C THR A 290 9.46 -4.60 22.02
N THR A 291 10.45 -3.94 22.61
CA THR A 291 11.49 -3.20 21.87
C THR A 291 12.76 -4.01 21.76
N TYR A 292 13.28 -4.15 20.57
CA TYR A 292 14.55 -4.81 20.25
C TYR A 292 15.48 -3.78 19.60
N LYS A 293 16.78 -3.82 19.96
CA LYS A 293 17.82 -3.09 19.21
C LYS A 293 18.15 -3.87 17.93
N MET A 294 18.31 -3.18 16.81
CA MET A 294 18.66 -3.83 15.54
C MET A 294 20.03 -4.52 15.61
N ASP A 295 20.97 -4.00 16.40
CA ASP A 295 22.28 -4.61 16.63
C ASP A 295 22.22 -5.99 17.29
N ASN A 296 21.09 -6.36 17.89
CA ASN A 296 20.86 -7.69 18.46
C ASN A 296 20.62 -8.75 17.37
N PHE A 297 20.38 -8.33 16.13
CA PHE A 297 20.16 -9.23 15.02
C PHE A 297 21.44 -9.29 14.17
N ALA A 298 22.08 -10.44 14.15
CA ALA A 298 23.23 -10.65 13.28
C ALA A 298 22.84 -10.51 11.80
N HIS A 299 23.78 -10.04 10.99
CA HIS A 299 23.60 -10.03 9.54
C HIS A 299 23.20 -11.42 9.06
N ASP A 300 22.25 -11.45 8.13
CA ASP A 300 21.74 -12.67 7.48
C ASP A 300 20.85 -13.57 8.36
N GLU A 301 20.67 -13.29 9.64
CA GLU A 301 19.85 -14.13 10.53
C GLU A 301 18.36 -13.76 10.51
N PRO A 302 17.50 -14.76 10.81
CA PRO A 302 16.07 -14.50 11.06
C PRO A 302 15.85 -13.57 12.26
N TRP A 303 14.89 -12.66 12.16
CA TRP A 303 14.43 -11.87 13.31
C TRP A 303 13.53 -12.75 14.20
N ARG A 304 14.10 -13.36 15.20
CA ARG A 304 13.38 -14.18 16.19
C ARG A 304 12.88 -13.27 17.32
N MET A 305 11.67 -12.73 17.13
CA MET A 305 10.98 -11.86 18.08
C MET A 305 9.80 -12.56 18.74
#